data_5b6ff2cc0347067b2d01c83ae9a3b7d4
#
_entry.id   5b6ff2cc0347067b2d01c83ae9a3b7d4
#
_cell.length_a   1.000
_cell.length_b   1.000
_cell.length_c   1.000
_cell.angle_alpha   90.00
_cell.angle_beta   90.00
_cell.angle_gamma   90.00
#
_symmetry.space_group_name_H-M   'P 1'
#
loop_
_entity.id
_entity.type
_entity.pdbx_description
1 polymer ?
#
loop_
_entity_poly.entity_id
_entity_poly.type
_entity_poly.pdbx_seq_one_letter_code
_entity_poly.pdbx_strand_id
1 'polypeptide(L)'
;GDEWLNRKQKTVETFGHSSYYIWAQNEQTHQYDHYLQDSQFAICGGGFPLMVQNQRIGCCVVSGLEHDQDHQIIVHCLQKLKRKKEQS
;
A
#
# COMPACT_ATOMS: atom_id res chain seq x y z
N GLY A 1 -10.79 8.66 7.79
CA GLY A 1 -11.84 7.85 7.32
C GLY A 1 -11.64 7.31 5.92
N ASP A 2 -12.72 7.23 5.22
CA ASP A 2 -12.73 6.60 3.89
C ASP A 2 -11.87 7.31 2.86
N GLU A 3 -11.68 8.62 3.04
CA GLU A 3 -10.87 9.42 2.12
C GLU A 3 -9.41 8.92 2.09
N TRP A 4 -8.83 8.65 3.25
CA TRP A 4 -7.45 8.15 3.32
C TRP A 4 -7.34 6.76 2.69
N LEU A 5 -8.33 5.89 2.93
CA LEU A 5 -8.36 4.57 2.34
C LEU A 5 -8.41 4.65 0.82
N ASN A 6 -9.25 5.52 0.28
CA ASN A 6 -9.38 5.72 -1.16
C ASN A 6 -8.08 6.25 -1.77
N ARG A 7 -7.42 7.18 -1.09
CA ARG A 7 -6.15 7.76 -1.54
C ARG A 7 -5.04 6.71 -1.57
N LYS A 8 -4.96 5.86 -0.55
CA LYS A 8 -3.99 4.77 -0.50
C LYS A 8 -4.26 3.74 -1.59
N GLN A 9 -5.53 3.41 -1.82
CA GLN A 9 -5.92 2.51 -2.89
C GLN A 9 -5.52 3.05 -4.26
N LYS A 10 -5.77 4.34 -4.51
CA LYS A 10 -5.39 5.00 -5.75
C LYS A 10 -3.88 4.92 -5.98
N THR A 11 -3.09 5.13 -4.93
CA THR A 11 -1.64 5.06 -5.00
C THR A 11 -1.19 3.65 -5.42
N VAL A 12 -1.72 2.62 -4.77
CA VAL A 12 -1.38 1.23 -5.10
C VAL A 12 -1.76 0.90 -6.55
N GLU A 13 -2.96 1.28 -6.97
CA GLU A 13 -3.46 0.97 -8.31
C GLU A 13 -2.67 1.69 -9.40
N THR A 14 -2.25 2.93 -9.12
CA THR A 14 -1.50 3.73 -10.10
C THR A 14 -0.08 3.22 -10.29
N PHE A 15 0.60 2.88 -9.20
CA PHE A 15 2.03 2.56 -9.26
C PHE A 15 2.32 1.06 -9.21
N GLY A 16 1.35 0.22 -8.84
CA GLY A 16 1.55 -1.23 -8.78
C GLY A 16 2.42 -1.71 -7.63
N HIS A 17 2.67 -0.85 -6.63
CA HIS A 17 3.48 -1.15 -5.46
C HIS A 17 2.74 -0.70 -4.20
N SER A 18 3.21 -1.15 -3.03
CA SER A 18 2.65 -0.65 -1.77
C SER A 18 2.88 0.86 -1.66
N SER A 19 1.97 1.54 -0.98
CA SER A 19 2.12 2.98 -0.77
C SER A 19 3.32 3.30 0.11
N TYR A 20 3.71 2.38 1.00
CA TYR A 20 4.93 2.52 1.79
C TYR A 20 6.19 2.47 0.90
N TYR A 21 6.21 1.58 -0.09
CA TYR A 21 7.30 1.49 -1.06
C TYR A 21 7.48 2.82 -1.80
N ILE A 22 6.37 3.39 -2.26
CA ILE A 22 6.41 4.67 -2.97
C ILE A 22 6.94 5.78 -2.05
N TRP A 23 6.50 5.78 -0.79
CA TRP A 23 7.01 6.74 0.20
C TRP A 23 8.53 6.59 0.36
N ALA A 24 9.03 5.36 0.53
CA ALA A 24 10.45 5.11 0.74
C ALA A 24 11.27 5.53 -0.48
N GLN A 25 10.80 5.24 -1.68
CA GLN A 25 11.46 5.65 -2.92
C GLN A 25 11.49 7.18 -3.02
N ASN A 26 10.39 7.83 -2.67
CA ASN A 26 10.32 9.29 -2.75
C ASN A 26 11.25 9.98 -1.77
N GLU A 27 11.47 9.38 -0.59
CA GLU A 27 12.43 9.91 0.39
C GLU A 27 13.85 9.98 -0.18
N GLN A 28 14.19 9.06 -1.09
CA GLN A 28 15.51 9.00 -1.72
C GLN A 28 15.59 9.80 -3.01
N THR A 29 14.54 9.74 -3.84
CA THR A 29 14.60 10.24 -5.22
C THR A 29 13.79 11.50 -5.46
N HIS A 30 12.79 11.79 -4.61
CA HIS A 30 11.83 12.89 -4.77
C HIS A 30 11.05 12.87 -6.08
N GLN A 31 11.05 11.72 -6.78
CA GLN A 31 10.41 11.62 -8.09
C GLN A 31 8.89 11.66 -8.01
N TYR A 32 8.32 11.45 -6.81
CA TYR A 32 6.87 11.48 -6.59
C TYR A 32 6.40 12.72 -5.85
N ASP A 33 7.26 13.74 -5.68
CA ASP A 33 6.92 14.92 -4.89
C ASP A 33 5.65 15.61 -5.37
N HIS A 34 5.40 15.64 -6.68
CA HIS A 34 4.22 16.29 -7.21
C HIS A 34 2.91 15.59 -6.82
N TYR A 35 2.98 14.31 -6.43
CA TYR A 35 1.81 13.59 -5.94
C TYR A 35 1.49 13.89 -4.47
N LEU A 36 2.44 14.45 -3.71
CA LEU A 36 2.22 14.79 -2.30
C LEU A 36 1.12 15.84 -2.12
N GLN A 37 0.95 16.71 -3.10
CA GLN A 37 -0.05 17.77 -3.06
C GLN A 37 -1.35 17.37 -3.75
N ASP A 38 -1.39 16.21 -4.40
CA ASP A 38 -2.58 15.71 -5.06
C ASP A 38 -3.48 15.00 -4.05
N SER A 39 -4.70 15.52 -3.86
CA SER A 39 -5.63 14.98 -2.87
C SER A 39 -6.14 13.60 -3.21
N GLN A 40 -5.87 13.08 -4.42
CA GLN A 40 -6.27 11.73 -4.81
C GLN A 40 -5.28 10.66 -4.38
N PHE A 41 -4.08 11.03 -3.98
CA PHE A 41 -3.00 10.10 -3.64
C PHE A 41 -2.61 10.21 -2.18
N ALA A 42 -2.08 9.12 -1.64
CA ALA A 42 -1.50 9.09 -0.30
C ALA A 42 -0.16 8.36 -0.38
N ILE A 43 0.93 9.12 -0.37
CA ILE A 43 2.28 8.58 -0.40
C ILE A 43 2.71 8.28 1.04
N CYS A 44 2.15 7.23 1.60
CA CYS A 44 2.44 6.80 2.97
C CYS A 44 2.02 5.33 3.13
N GLY A 45 2.48 4.69 4.19
CA GLY A 45 2.17 3.27 4.42
C GLY A 45 0.69 3.01 4.62
N GLY A 46 0.28 1.78 4.33
CA GLY A 46 -1.09 1.33 4.56
C GLY A 46 -1.82 0.83 3.32
N GLY A 47 -1.21 0.90 2.13
CA GLY A 47 -1.77 0.30 0.92
C GLY A 47 -0.84 -0.76 0.37
N PHE A 48 -1.38 -1.88 -0.08
CA PHE A 48 -0.58 -2.99 -0.58
C PHE A 48 -1.33 -3.75 -1.68
N PRO A 49 -0.65 -4.05 -2.82
CA PRO A 49 -1.30 -4.80 -3.89
C PRO A 49 -1.47 -6.27 -3.54
N LEU A 50 -2.61 -6.83 -3.89
CA LEU A 50 -2.87 -8.26 -3.77
C LEU A 50 -2.53 -8.93 -5.09
N MET A 51 -1.56 -9.83 -5.05
CA MET A 51 -1.03 -10.49 -6.24
C MET A 51 -1.33 -11.99 -6.22
N VAL A 52 -1.76 -12.52 -7.36
CA VAL A 52 -1.91 -13.96 -7.59
C VAL A 52 -1.29 -14.26 -8.92
N GLN A 53 -0.28 -15.15 -8.94
CA GLN A 53 0.42 -15.56 -10.17
C GLN A 53 0.90 -14.35 -10.99
N ASN A 54 1.49 -13.37 -10.29
CA ASN A 54 2.01 -12.12 -10.89
C ASN A 54 0.92 -11.21 -11.48
N GLN A 55 -0.34 -11.47 -11.14
CA GLN A 55 -1.46 -10.65 -11.56
C GLN A 55 -2.05 -9.93 -10.35
N ARG A 56 -2.27 -8.62 -10.46
CA ARG A 56 -2.89 -7.86 -9.38
C ARG A 56 -4.40 -8.07 -9.44
N ILE A 57 -4.96 -8.68 -8.39
CA ILE A 57 -6.39 -8.95 -8.29
C ILE A 57 -7.12 -7.93 -7.42
N GLY A 58 -6.39 -7.07 -6.70
CA GLY A 58 -6.99 -6.07 -5.83
C GLY A 58 -5.94 -5.40 -4.98
N CYS A 59 -6.35 -4.76 -3.92
CA CYS A 59 -5.43 -4.17 -2.94
C CYS A 59 -6.03 -4.21 -1.54
N CYS A 60 -5.15 -4.20 -0.54
CA CYS A 60 -5.51 -4.05 0.87
C CYS A 60 -5.15 -2.65 1.32
N VAL A 61 -6.01 -2.01 2.10
CA VAL A 61 -5.71 -0.68 2.66
C VAL A 61 -6.08 -0.65 4.14
N VAL A 62 -5.22 0.01 4.92
CA VAL A 62 -5.41 0.21 6.35
C VAL A 62 -5.13 1.67 6.68
N SER A 63 -5.91 2.26 7.57
CA SER A 63 -5.73 3.63 8.02
C SER A 63 -6.09 3.73 9.52
N GLY A 64 -5.49 4.69 10.20
CA GLY A 64 -5.79 4.96 11.60
C GLY A 64 -4.60 4.85 12.53
N LEU A 65 -3.45 4.38 12.04
CA LEU A 65 -2.20 4.32 12.79
C LEU A 65 -1.14 5.14 12.07
N GLU A 66 0.09 5.15 12.59
CA GLU A 66 1.21 5.73 11.86
C GLU A 66 1.45 4.92 10.59
N HIS A 67 1.96 5.56 9.54
CA HIS A 67 2.02 4.93 8.21
C HIS A 67 2.90 3.66 8.17
N ASP A 68 3.95 3.62 8.96
CA ASP A 68 4.80 2.43 9.04
C ASP A 68 4.11 1.28 9.76
N GLN A 69 3.29 1.60 10.77
CA GLN A 69 2.50 0.60 11.49
C GLN A 69 1.39 0.05 10.61
N ASP A 70 0.72 0.90 9.85
CA ASP A 70 -0.32 0.47 8.90
C ASP A 70 0.27 -0.50 7.88
N HIS A 71 1.46 -0.18 7.36
CA HIS A 71 2.15 -1.05 6.40
C HIS A 71 2.51 -2.40 7.02
N GLN A 72 3.03 -2.40 8.26
CA GLN A 72 3.43 -3.64 8.94
C GLN A 72 2.25 -4.57 9.21
N ILE A 73 1.09 -4.01 9.56
CA ILE A 73 -0.12 -4.79 9.77
C ILE A 73 -0.51 -5.53 8.49
N ILE A 74 -0.48 -4.83 7.36
CA ILE A 74 -0.84 -5.42 6.07
C ILE A 74 0.13 -6.54 5.70
N VAL A 75 1.44 -6.30 5.82
CA VAL A 75 2.46 -7.31 5.52
C VAL A 75 2.26 -8.55 6.39
N HIS A 76 2.00 -8.36 7.68
CA HIS A 76 1.77 -9.47 8.60
C HIS A 76 0.53 -10.28 8.21
N CYS A 77 -0.57 -9.61 7.86
CA CYS A 77 -1.80 -10.27 7.44
C CYS A 77 -1.60 -11.06 6.15
N LEU A 78 -0.88 -10.49 5.18
CA LEU A 78 -0.60 -11.16 3.92
C LEU A 78 0.28 -12.39 4.11
N GLN A 79 1.25 -12.33 5.02
CA GLN A 79 2.09 -13.48 5.34
C GLN A 79 1.29 -14.62 5.97
N LYS A 80 0.34 -14.29 6.85
CA LYS A 80 -0.55 -15.29 7.45
C LYS A 80 -1.42 -15.97 6.39
N LEU A 81 -1.97 -15.21 5.47
CA LEU A 81 -2.79 -15.76 4.38
C LEU A 81 -1.97 -16.70 3.51
N LYS A 82 -0.73 -16.33 3.22
CA LYS A 82 0.17 -17.16 2.43
C LYS A 82 0.47 -18.48 3.12
N ARG A 83 0.73 -18.46 4.45
CA ARG A 83 0.97 -19.67 5.24
C ARG A 83 -0.24 -20.59 5.22
N LYS A 84 -1.44 -20.06 5.37
CA LYS A 84 -2.68 -20.86 5.32
C LYS A 84 -2.82 -21.56 3.97
N LYS A 85 -2.53 -20.86 2.88
CA LYS A 85 -2.59 -21.44 1.54
C LYS A 85 -1.59 -22.57 1.36
N GLU A 86 -0.39 -22.40 1.89
CA GLU A 86 0.66 -23.41 1.78
C GLU A 86 0.38 -24.65 2.61
N GLN A 87 -0.38 -24.52 3.69
CA GLN A 87 -0.74 -25.63 4.57
C GLN A 87 -1.97 -26.40 4.09
N SER A 88 -2.73 -25.85 3.17
CA SER A 88 -3.92 -26.51 2.64
C SER A 88 -3.58 -27.24 1.33
#